data_54c450f724fd3766307e373b6f3eeac2
#
_entry.id   54c450f724fd3766307e373b6f3eeac2
#
_cell.length_a   1.000
_cell.length_b   1.000
_cell.length_c   1.000
_cell.angle_alpha   90.00
_cell.angle_beta   90.00
_cell.angle_gamma   90.00
#
_symmetry.space_group_name_H-M   'P 1'
#
loop_
_entity.id
_entity.type
_entity.pdbx_description
1 polymer ?
#
loop_
_entity_poly.entity_id
_entity_poly.type
_entity_poly.pdbx_seq_one_letter_code
_entity_poly.pdbx_strand_id
1 'polypeptide(L)'
;MSRKDHASETPATQMLKRAGVVYTEHLYDYVDHGGTTESAKQLGVDEHTVIKTLVMEDEHAKPLIILMHGDRQVSTKELARQIKVKKIQPCKPEVAQRHSGYMVGGTSPFGTKKAMPVYVEASVLNLARIYINGGRRGYLVGLSPEVLTLLLAAQPVSCAGAE
;
A
#
# COMPACT_ATOMS: atom_id res chain seq x y z
N MET A 1 23.66 -7.65 15.53
CA MET A 1 22.97 -7.37 14.65
C MET A 1 23.19 -6.05 14.22
N SER A 2 22.86 -5.87 13.24
CA SER A 2 23.22 -4.73 12.61
C SER A 2 22.18 -3.68 12.76
N ARG A 3 22.54 -2.45 12.50
CA ARG A 3 21.61 -1.37 12.41
C ARG A 3 20.54 -1.61 11.39
N LYS A 4 20.84 -2.48 10.40
CA LYS A 4 19.91 -2.85 9.38
C LYS A 4 18.66 -3.48 9.93
N ASP A 5 18.80 -4.35 10.93
CA ASP A 5 17.64 -5.00 11.53
C ASP A 5 16.76 -4.00 12.24
N HIS A 6 17.36 -3.05 12.97
CA HIS A 6 16.58 -2.01 13.62
C HIS A 6 15.94 -1.07 12.62
N ALA A 7 16.66 -0.75 11.56
CA ALA A 7 16.16 0.17 10.55
C ALA A 7 14.97 -0.39 9.79
N SER A 8 14.84 -1.72 9.72
CA SER A 8 13.74 -2.38 9.02
C SER A 8 12.53 -2.63 9.89
N GLU A 9 12.63 -2.40 11.20
CA GLU A 9 11.50 -2.70 12.06
C GLU A 9 10.49 -1.57 12.08
N THR A 10 9.24 -1.87 11.71
CA THR A 10 8.14 -0.91 11.61
C THR A 10 6.89 -1.55 12.18
N PRO A 11 5.82 -0.77 12.43
CA PRO A 11 4.54 -1.37 12.81
C PRO A 11 4.06 -2.39 11.77
N ALA A 12 4.35 -2.15 10.48
CA ALA A 12 3.98 -3.07 9.43
C ALA A 12 4.70 -4.41 9.58
N THR A 13 6.02 -4.39 9.74
CA THR A 13 6.78 -5.64 9.86
C THR A 13 6.47 -6.35 11.16
N GLN A 14 6.16 -5.62 12.22
CA GLN A 14 5.73 -6.24 13.47
C GLN A 14 4.45 -7.03 13.30
N MET A 15 3.49 -6.47 12.54
CA MET A 15 2.25 -7.17 12.25
C MET A 15 2.50 -8.44 11.43
N LEU A 16 3.34 -8.33 10.39
CA LEU A 16 3.67 -9.46 9.54
C LEU A 16 4.35 -10.58 10.33
N LYS A 17 5.29 -10.22 11.19
CA LYS A 17 6.02 -11.20 12.01
C LYS A 17 5.09 -11.90 12.99
N ARG A 18 4.19 -11.15 13.64
CA ARG A 18 3.24 -11.72 14.57
C ARG A 18 2.31 -12.71 13.90
N ALA A 19 1.97 -12.46 12.65
CA ALA A 19 1.08 -13.34 11.89
C ALA A 19 1.83 -14.51 11.25
N GLY A 20 3.15 -14.59 11.40
CA GLY A 20 3.94 -15.65 10.81
C GLY A 20 4.08 -15.56 9.30
N VAL A 21 3.95 -14.36 8.74
CA VAL A 21 4.05 -14.17 7.30
C VAL A 21 5.51 -14.19 6.85
N VAL A 22 5.79 -14.97 5.82
CA VAL A 22 7.11 -14.98 5.19
C VAL A 22 7.16 -13.83 4.20
N TYR A 23 8.16 -12.96 4.34
CA TYR A 23 8.34 -11.84 3.42
C TYR A 23 9.83 -11.58 3.24
N THR A 24 10.17 -10.89 2.16
CA THR A 24 11.54 -10.47 1.89
C THR A 24 11.62 -8.97 2.03
N GLU A 25 12.82 -8.47 2.32
CA GLU A 25 13.06 -7.04 2.53
C GLU A 25 13.85 -6.47 1.36
N HIS A 26 13.45 -5.29 0.92
CA HIS A 26 14.06 -4.63 -0.23
C HIS A 26 14.28 -3.16 0.07
N LEU A 27 15.54 -2.78 0.20
CA LEU A 27 15.93 -1.39 0.45
C LEU A 27 16.27 -0.71 -0.87
N TYR A 28 15.87 0.54 -0.99
CA TYR A 28 16.25 1.35 -2.15
C TYR A 28 16.45 2.79 -1.68
N ASP A 29 17.13 3.58 -2.51
CA ASP A 29 17.36 4.98 -2.17
C ASP A 29 16.09 5.79 -2.49
N TYR A 30 15.48 6.33 -1.46
CA TYR A 30 14.24 7.09 -1.63
C TYR A 30 14.53 8.37 -2.43
N VAL A 31 13.72 8.59 -3.46
CA VAL A 31 13.80 9.80 -4.28
C VAL A 31 12.48 10.53 -4.13
N ASP A 32 12.51 11.78 -3.70
CA ASP A 32 11.31 12.57 -3.51
C ASP A 32 10.54 12.66 -4.84
N HIS A 33 9.23 12.36 -4.77
CA HIS A 33 8.34 12.27 -5.92
C HIS A 33 8.72 11.18 -6.94
N GLY A 34 9.63 10.26 -6.57
CA GLY A 34 10.03 9.18 -7.47
C GLY A 34 8.95 8.11 -7.65
N GLY A 35 8.16 7.88 -6.61
CA GLY A 35 7.04 6.94 -6.67
C GLY A 35 7.47 5.51 -6.95
N THR A 36 6.51 4.72 -7.41
CA THR A 36 6.76 3.30 -7.71
C THR A 36 7.63 3.11 -8.94
N THR A 37 7.67 4.09 -9.85
CA THR A 37 8.56 4.04 -11.01
C THR A 37 10.01 3.96 -10.56
N GLU A 38 10.38 4.79 -9.61
CA GLU A 38 11.77 4.83 -9.13
C GLU A 38 12.11 3.57 -8.33
N SER A 39 11.21 3.14 -7.41
CA SER A 39 11.49 1.95 -6.62
C SER A 39 11.58 0.69 -7.48
N ALA A 40 10.69 0.55 -8.44
CA ALA A 40 10.72 -0.61 -9.36
C ALA A 40 12.01 -0.64 -10.15
N LYS A 41 12.46 0.53 -10.63
CA LYS A 41 13.70 0.66 -11.39
C LYS A 41 14.89 0.23 -10.54
N GLN A 42 15.00 0.75 -9.32
CA GLN A 42 16.14 0.42 -8.45
C GLN A 42 16.17 -1.05 -8.06
N LEU A 43 14.99 -1.64 -7.82
CA LEU A 43 14.91 -3.03 -7.40
C LEU A 43 14.93 -4.02 -8.58
N GLY A 44 14.81 -3.51 -9.81
CA GLY A 44 14.83 -4.37 -10.99
C GLY A 44 13.58 -5.22 -11.11
N VAL A 45 12.43 -4.74 -10.66
CA VAL A 45 11.16 -5.47 -10.75
C VAL A 45 10.18 -4.70 -11.62
N ASP A 46 9.15 -5.41 -12.10
CA ASP A 46 8.10 -4.80 -12.89
C ASP A 46 7.25 -3.88 -12.00
N GLU A 47 7.08 -2.63 -12.43
CA GLU A 47 6.28 -1.66 -11.67
C GLU A 47 4.86 -2.15 -11.43
N HIS A 48 4.33 -2.99 -12.32
CA HIS A 48 3.00 -3.57 -12.15
C HIS A 48 2.89 -4.40 -10.87
N THR A 49 4.00 -4.97 -10.41
CA THR A 49 4.05 -5.77 -9.18
C THR A 49 4.34 -4.94 -7.94
N VAL A 50 4.68 -3.67 -8.10
CA VAL A 50 4.88 -2.74 -6.97
C VAL A 50 3.55 -2.09 -6.67
N ILE A 51 3.03 -2.31 -5.47
CA ILE A 51 1.66 -1.93 -5.12
C ILE A 51 1.66 -0.65 -4.30
N LYS A 52 0.88 0.32 -4.75
CA LYS A 52 0.70 1.61 -4.05
C LYS A 52 -0.33 1.44 -2.94
N THR A 53 -0.05 2.04 -1.79
CA THR A 53 -0.98 2.12 -0.67
C THR A 53 -1.49 3.55 -0.60
N LEU A 54 -2.75 3.76 -0.95
CA LEU A 54 -3.32 5.10 -1.03
C LEU A 54 -4.41 5.26 0.01
N VAL A 55 -4.27 6.29 0.87
CA VAL A 55 -5.26 6.60 1.87
C VAL A 55 -6.21 7.63 1.27
N MET A 56 -7.47 7.29 1.20
CA MET A 56 -8.50 8.13 0.61
C MET A 56 -9.63 8.34 1.61
N GLU A 57 -10.56 9.22 1.28
CA GLU A 57 -11.71 9.46 2.14
C GLU A 57 -12.98 9.61 1.28
N ASP A 58 -14.12 9.28 1.89
CA ASP A 58 -15.40 9.45 1.21
C ASP A 58 -15.96 10.84 1.48
N GLU A 59 -17.23 11.08 1.05
CA GLU A 59 -17.89 12.39 1.21
C GLU A 59 -18.10 12.78 2.67
N HIS A 60 -18.00 11.83 3.58
CA HIS A 60 -18.12 12.08 5.03
C HIS A 60 -16.77 12.09 5.72
N ALA A 61 -15.69 12.21 4.96
CA ALA A 61 -14.32 12.19 5.46
C ALA A 61 -13.96 10.88 6.18
N LYS A 62 -14.65 9.78 5.85
CA LYS A 62 -14.30 8.46 6.39
C LYS A 62 -13.14 7.89 5.59
N PRO A 63 -12.04 7.52 6.25
CA PRO A 63 -10.85 7.05 5.54
C PRO A 63 -10.99 5.61 5.08
N LEU A 64 -10.30 5.31 4.00
CA LEU A 64 -10.18 3.97 3.46
C LEU A 64 -8.82 3.83 2.78
N ILE A 65 -8.40 2.61 2.53
CA ILE A 65 -7.18 2.34 1.78
C ILE A 65 -7.57 1.64 0.49
N ILE A 66 -6.95 2.07 -0.62
CA ILE A 66 -7.02 1.36 -1.88
C ILE A 66 -5.61 0.96 -2.30
N LEU A 67 -5.44 -0.32 -2.62
CA LEU A 67 -4.17 -0.90 -3.06
C LEU A 67 -4.23 -1.07 -4.56
N MET A 68 -3.28 -0.45 -5.26
CA MET A 68 -3.29 -0.36 -6.73
C MET A 68 -1.93 -0.66 -7.30
N HIS A 69 -1.90 -1.25 -8.50
CA HIS A 69 -0.65 -1.43 -9.25
C HIS A 69 0.10 -0.11 -9.39
N GLY A 70 1.41 -0.16 -9.27
CA GLY A 70 2.23 1.05 -9.39
C GLY A 70 2.09 1.75 -10.73
N ASP A 71 1.87 0.99 -11.80
CA ASP A 71 1.76 1.51 -13.16
C ASP A 71 0.31 1.87 -13.55
N ARG A 72 -0.60 1.91 -12.59
CA ARG A 72 -2.01 2.25 -12.86
C ARG A 72 -2.47 3.34 -11.92
N GLN A 73 -3.50 4.05 -12.36
CA GLN A 73 -4.14 5.09 -11.54
C GLN A 73 -5.46 4.57 -10.99
N VAL A 74 -5.88 5.12 -9.86
CA VAL A 74 -7.18 4.78 -9.29
C VAL A 74 -8.26 5.66 -9.92
N SER A 75 -9.28 5.02 -10.49
CA SER A 75 -10.49 5.75 -10.85
C SER A 75 -11.32 5.90 -9.58
N THR A 76 -11.29 7.09 -8.99
CA THR A 76 -12.03 7.35 -7.76
C THR A 76 -13.54 7.28 -7.99
N LYS A 77 -13.98 7.64 -9.18
CA LYS A 77 -15.38 7.54 -9.55
C LYS A 77 -15.86 6.09 -9.57
N GLU A 78 -15.07 5.21 -10.17
CA GLU A 78 -15.38 3.79 -10.24
C GLU A 78 -15.33 3.13 -8.87
N LEU A 79 -14.33 3.50 -8.07
CA LEU A 79 -14.22 3.00 -6.71
C LEU A 79 -15.44 3.41 -5.87
N ALA A 80 -15.83 4.68 -5.96
CA ALA A 80 -17.00 5.19 -5.24
C ALA A 80 -18.26 4.40 -5.62
N ARG A 81 -18.43 4.14 -6.92
CA ARG A 81 -19.59 3.39 -7.40
C ARG A 81 -19.61 1.98 -6.80
N GLN A 82 -18.46 1.31 -6.78
CA GLN A 82 -18.41 -0.09 -6.33
C GLN A 82 -18.58 -0.23 -4.83
N ILE A 83 -18.09 0.71 -4.04
CA ILE A 83 -18.27 0.63 -2.58
C ILE A 83 -19.48 1.40 -2.09
N LYS A 84 -20.27 1.94 -3.04
CA LYS A 84 -21.58 2.57 -2.78
C LYS A 84 -21.48 3.81 -1.91
N VAL A 85 -20.54 4.67 -2.24
CA VAL A 85 -20.43 6.00 -1.65
C VAL A 85 -20.55 7.04 -2.77
N LYS A 86 -20.78 8.28 -2.42
CA LYS A 86 -21.02 9.32 -3.43
C LYS A 86 -19.74 9.84 -4.05
N LYS A 87 -18.68 9.96 -3.25
CA LYS A 87 -17.45 10.57 -3.70
C LYS A 87 -16.26 9.99 -2.94
N ILE A 88 -15.15 9.84 -3.63
CA ILE A 88 -13.88 9.45 -3.02
C ILE A 88 -12.81 10.41 -3.52
N GLN A 89 -11.93 10.83 -2.63
CA GLN A 89 -10.81 11.69 -2.98
C GLN A 89 -9.61 11.32 -2.12
N PRO A 90 -8.38 11.57 -2.59
CA PRO A 90 -7.20 11.35 -1.76
C PRO A 90 -7.25 12.22 -0.51
N CYS A 91 -6.83 11.67 0.61
CA CYS A 91 -6.64 12.47 1.82
C CYS A 91 -5.49 13.44 1.61
N LYS A 92 -5.56 14.60 2.28
CA LYS A 92 -4.40 15.49 2.34
C LYS A 92 -3.26 14.74 3.04
N PRO A 93 -2.00 15.03 2.71
CA PRO A 93 -0.86 14.29 3.29
C PRO A 93 -0.89 14.23 4.82
N GLU A 94 -1.19 15.32 5.49
CA GLU A 94 -1.22 15.34 6.94
C GLU A 94 -2.38 14.52 7.52
N VAL A 95 -3.50 14.43 6.79
CA VAL A 95 -4.63 13.60 7.19
C VAL A 95 -4.30 12.12 7.00
N ALA A 96 -3.71 11.78 5.86
CA ALA A 96 -3.29 10.42 5.59
C ALA A 96 -2.28 9.94 6.64
N GLN A 97 -1.33 10.80 6.99
CA GLN A 97 -0.33 10.48 8.00
C GLN A 97 -0.97 10.27 9.37
N ARG A 98 -1.95 11.09 9.72
CA ARG A 98 -2.64 10.96 11.00
C ARG A 98 -3.39 9.63 11.10
N HIS A 99 -4.05 9.21 10.03
CA HIS A 99 -4.80 7.95 10.03
C HIS A 99 -3.89 6.73 9.96
N SER A 100 -2.89 6.77 9.10
CA SER A 100 -2.03 5.60 8.87
C SER A 100 -0.92 5.45 9.89
N GLY A 101 -0.40 6.57 10.39
CA GLY A 101 0.79 6.58 11.24
C GLY A 101 2.08 6.54 10.45
N TYR A 102 2.01 6.66 9.13
CA TYR A 102 3.19 6.59 8.24
C TYR A 102 3.35 7.89 7.47
N MET A 103 4.59 8.22 7.14
CA MET A 103 4.88 9.37 6.29
C MET A 103 4.49 9.07 4.85
N VAL A 104 4.10 10.12 4.13
CA VAL A 104 3.89 10.00 2.68
C VAL A 104 5.15 9.45 2.02
N GLY A 105 4.99 8.49 1.14
CA GLY A 105 6.11 7.79 0.53
C GLY A 105 6.55 6.56 1.31
N GLY A 106 6.06 6.40 2.54
CA GLY A 106 6.37 5.25 3.38
C GLY A 106 5.13 4.63 3.99
N THR A 107 3.98 4.75 3.33
CA THR A 107 2.71 4.25 3.86
C THR A 107 2.53 2.77 3.56
N SER A 108 2.30 1.99 4.60
CA SER A 108 1.99 0.56 4.50
C SER A 108 0.52 0.33 4.88
N PRO A 109 -0.13 -0.68 4.29
CA PRO A 109 -1.47 -1.05 4.73
C PRO A 109 -1.46 -1.88 6.00
N PHE A 110 -0.28 -2.37 6.42
CA PHE A 110 -0.16 -3.21 7.61
C PHE A 110 0.18 -2.33 8.82
N GLY A 111 -0.41 -2.64 9.96
CA GLY A 111 -0.07 -1.95 11.20
C GLY A 111 -0.45 -0.48 11.23
N THR A 112 -1.51 -0.09 10.54
CA THR A 112 -1.94 1.30 10.55
C THR A 112 -2.45 1.71 11.93
N LYS A 113 -2.26 3.01 12.24
CA LYS A 113 -2.68 3.55 13.53
C LYS A 113 -4.19 3.46 13.71
N LYS A 114 -4.94 3.79 12.66
CA LYS A 114 -6.40 3.70 12.67
C LYS A 114 -6.83 2.53 11.81
N ALA A 115 -7.78 1.75 12.29
CA ALA A 115 -8.36 0.68 11.49
C ALA A 115 -9.19 1.30 10.37
N MET A 116 -8.91 0.91 9.13
CA MET A 116 -9.59 1.43 7.95
C MET A 116 -9.98 0.28 7.05
N PRO A 117 -11.11 0.38 6.33
CA PRO A 117 -11.43 -0.61 5.30
C PRO A 117 -10.33 -0.61 4.23
N VAL A 118 -9.97 -1.80 3.76
CA VAL A 118 -8.95 -1.94 2.72
C VAL A 118 -9.59 -2.54 1.49
N TYR A 119 -9.39 -1.89 0.35
CA TYR A 119 -9.81 -2.36 -0.95
C TYR A 119 -8.58 -2.63 -1.80
N VAL A 120 -8.67 -3.58 -2.70
CA VAL A 120 -7.54 -3.94 -3.56
C VAL A 120 -8.04 -4.12 -4.97
N GLU A 121 -7.30 -3.57 -5.94
CA GLU A 121 -7.60 -3.84 -7.34
C GLU A 121 -7.52 -5.35 -7.56
N ALA A 122 -8.59 -5.94 -8.11
CA ALA A 122 -8.72 -7.38 -8.16
C ALA A 122 -7.53 -8.06 -8.85
N SER A 123 -6.98 -7.43 -9.88
CA SER A 123 -5.87 -8.02 -10.62
C SER A 123 -4.57 -8.12 -9.81
N VAL A 124 -4.45 -7.35 -8.73
CA VAL A 124 -3.30 -7.48 -7.82
C VAL A 124 -3.27 -8.88 -7.21
N LEU A 125 -4.44 -9.42 -6.91
CA LEU A 125 -4.53 -10.74 -6.27
C LEU A 125 -4.14 -11.89 -7.20
N ASN A 126 -4.03 -11.62 -8.50
CA ASN A 126 -3.62 -12.62 -9.49
C ASN A 126 -2.11 -12.67 -9.71
N LEU A 127 -1.36 -11.75 -9.10
CA LEU A 127 0.09 -11.74 -9.23
C LEU A 127 0.70 -12.84 -8.36
N ALA A 128 1.82 -13.39 -8.82
CA ALA A 128 2.53 -14.41 -8.05
C ALA A 128 3.16 -13.81 -6.79
N ARG A 129 3.59 -12.55 -6.90
CA ARG A 129 4.31 -11.88 -5.82
C ARG A 129 4.13 -10.38 -5.96
N ILE A 130 4.02 -9.68 -4.85
CA ILE A 130 3.92 -8.22 -4.85
C ILE A 130 5.00 -7.62 -3.97
N TYR A 131 5.29 -6.34 -4.25
CA TYR A 131 6.20 -5.53 -3.45
C TYR A 131 5.41 -4.34 -2.96
N ILE A 132 5.37 -4.15 -1.66
CA ILE A 132 4.53 -3.13 -1.05
C ILE A 132 5.31 -2.46 0.08
N ASN A 133 5.03 -1.21 0.36
CA ASN A 133 5.82 -0.48 1.34
C ASN A 133 5.76 -1.13 2.72
N GLY A 134 6.91 -1.25 3.33
CA GLY A 134 7.06 -1.88 4.64
C GLY A 134 6.92 -0.93 5.82
N GLY A 135 6.51 0.33 5.58
CA GLY A 135 6.25 1.27 6.66
C GLY A 135 7.29 2.36 6.83
N ARG A 136 8.15 2.57 5.84
CA ARG A 136 9.03 3.73 5.80
C ARG A 136 9.57 3.94 4.39
N ARG A 137 10.03 5.15 4.13
CA ARG A 137 10.58 5.49 2.81
C ARG A 137 11.79 4.63 2.52
N GLY A 138 11.91 4.17 1.27
CA GLY A 138 13.07 3.39 0.84
C GLY A 138 13.01 1.93 1.26
N TYR A 139 11.85 1.42 1.64
CA TYR A 139 11.74 0.07 2.20
C TYR A 139 10.46 -0.60 1.71
N LEU A 140 10.62 -1.64 0.88
CA LEU A 140 9.50 -2.47 0.43
C LEU A 140 9.64 -3.87 1.01
N VAL A 141 8.51 -4.53 1.18
CA VAL A 141 8.49 -5.96 1.52
C VAL A 141 7.88 -6.72 0.34
N GLY A 142 8.47 -7.87 0.03
CA GLY A 142 7.96 -8.77 -1.01
C GLY A 142 7.21 -9.91 -0.35
N LEU A 143 5.99 -10.19 -0.83
CA LEU A 143 5.19 -11.25 -0.25
C LEU A 143 4.11 -11.70 -1.23
N SER A 144 3.39 -12.76 -0.86
CA SER A 144 2.28 -13.23 -1.64
C SER A 144 1.09 -12.30 -1.51
N PRO A 145 0.38 -11.99 -2.59
CA PRO A 145 -0.78 -11.09 -2.51
C PRO A 145 -1.90 -11.62 -1.63
N GLU A 146 -1.99 -12.93 -1.39
CA GLU A 146 -3.05 -13.45 -0.51
C GLU A 146 -2.93 -12.95 0.92
N VAL A 147 -1.75 -12.46 1.33
CA VAL A 147 -1.56 -11.85 2.65
C VAL A 147 -2.50 -10.67 2.83
N LEU A 148 -2.81 -9.95 1.75
CA LEU A 148 -3.73 -8.81 1.79
C LEU A 148 -5.12 -9.25 2.23
N THR A 149 -5.58 -10.38 1.72
CA THR A 149 -6.88 -10.92 2.10
C THR A 149 -6.85 -11.49 3.52
N LEU A 150 -5.78 -12.21 3.85
CA LEU A 150 -5.69 -12.90 5.15
C LEU A 150 -5.54 -11.93 6.32
N LEU A 151 -4.69 -10.91 6.18
CA LEU A 151 -4.42 -10.00 7.29
C LEU A 151 -5.28 -8.75 7.30
N LEU A 152 -5.71 -8.29 6.14
CA LEU A 152 -6.40 -7.00 6.03
C LEU A 152 -7.86 -7.15 5.64
N ALA A 153 -8.32 -8.36 5.34
CA ALA A 153 -9.65 -8.60 4.80
C ALA A 153 -9.90 -7.68 3.58
N ALA A 154 -8.88 -7.51 2.75
CA ALA A 154 -8.95 -6.62 1.60
C ALA A 154 -10.04 -7.08 0.65
N GLN A 155 -10.90 -6.14 0.24
CA GLN A 155 -12.01 -6.44 -0.65
C GLN A 155 -11.63 -6.11 -2.08
N PRO A 156 -11.77 -7.06 -3.01
CA PRO A 156 -11.41 -6.80 -4.41
C PRO A 156 -12.41 -5.84 -5.07
N VAL A 157 -11.86 -4.92 -5.85
CA VAL A 157 -12.63 -3.97 -6.66
C VAL A 157 -11.97 -3.87 -8.03
N SER A 158 -12.66 -3.28 -8.98
CA SER A 158 -12.12 -3.02 -10.31
C SER A 158 -12.16 -1.53 -10.59
N CYS A 159 -11.09 -0.84 -10.23
CA CYS A 159 -11.04 0.62 -10.34
C CYS A 159 -9.75 1.13 -10.97
N ALA A 160 -8.99 0.28 -11.65
CA ALA A 160 -7.79 0.72 -12.34
C ALA A 160 -8.17 1.60 -13.53
N GLY A 161 -7.63 2.81 -13.53
CA GLY A 161 -7.81 3.73 -14.64
C GLY A 161 -6.66 3.66 -15.62
N ALA A 162 -6.80 4.37 -16.73
CA ALA A 162 -5.74 4.47 -17.71
C ALA A 162 -4.58 5.27 -17.14
N GLU A 163 -3.40 5.00 -17.67
CA GLU A 163 -2.21 5.73 -17.31
C GLU A 163 -2.33 7.19 -17.68
#